data_47356f55d9a9d1de7677baa5222ca006
#
_entry.id   47356f55d9a9d1de7677baa5222ca006
#
_cell.length_a   1.000
_cell.length_b   1.000
_cell.length_c   1.000
_cell.angle_alpha   90.00
_cell.angle_beta   90.00
_cell.angle_gamma   90.00
#
_symmetry.space_group_name_H-M   'P 1'
#
loop_
_entity.id
_entity.type
_entity.pdbx_description
1 polymer ?
#
loop_
_entity_poly.entity_id
_entity_poly.type
_entity_poly.pdbx_seq_one_letter_code
_entity_poly.pdbx_strand_id
1 'polypeptide(L)'
;MSSDLSEIEKHDDSHPELNAHTDALLPDPGMHEHHWRPTDVDPKAEKRAERQVSAFFGLSAICSVLFVVAYFAIEPGYDGDVWAGFGASNLALGSSLGFALLFLGIGVIQWARKLVVDIEHSEDRHPASSSPATREAAVAELKAALHESGMARRPFIRNAMIGSAALLGLPAVVILRDLGQTNAQITEEQPYPGAGLEHTVWDAGVRVVRDVVGTPIRPGDLEIGDLVNAEPATIFDGSLHGAPLQIAKSKAATILLRMDPNDIDNDVTRNWSVNGIVAYSKICTHVGCPISLNERTTHHLLCPCHQSTFDLADHGKVIFGPAGRHLPQLPLGVDADGFLVALSDYPEPVGVSFWERNTYDIDEIFDDWSKDHAADAEQYGYKEGGQ
;
A
#
# COMPACT_ATOMS: atom_id res chain seq x y z
N MET A 1 28.46 10.39 21.56
CA MET A 1 27.40 11.23 22.08
C MET A 1 26.51 10.31 22.91
N SER A 2 26.72 10.33 24.22
CA SER A 2 25.88 9.61 25.18
C SER A 2 24.71 10.55 25.49
N SER A 3 23.59 10.42 24.78
CA SER A 3 22.35 11.00 25.25
C SER A 3 21.81 10.10 26.35
N ASP A 4 21.67 10.71 27.50
CA ASP A 4 21.19 10.10 28.71
C ASP A 4 19.80 9.51 28.48
N LEU A 5 19.65 8.19 28.59
CA LEU A 5 18.35 7.50 28.42
C LEU A 5 17.32 7.99 29.46
N SER A 6 17.78 8.58 30.54
CA SER A 6 16.92 9.26 31.53
C SER A 6 16.30 10.57 31.03
N GLU A 7 16.83 11.16 29.93
CA GLU A 7 16.23 12.33 29.29
C GLU A 7 15.15 11.95 28.27
N ILE A 8 15.22 10.73 27.69
CA ILE A 8 14.17 10.25 26.77
C ILE A 8 12.86 10.02 27.55
N GLU A 9 12.95 9.48 28.75
CA GLU A 9 11.78 9.29 29.62
C GLU A 9 11.20 10.61 30.16
N LYS A 10 12.03 11.68 30.27
CA LYS A 10 11.58 13.01 30.71
C LYS A 10 11.00 13.88 29.59
N HIS A 11 11.19 13.50 28.33
CA HIS A 11 10.71 14.31 27.20
C HIS A 11 9.24 14.04 26.85
N ASP A 12 8.68 12.95 27.38
CA ASP A 12 7.29 12.54 27.11
C ASP A 12 6.26 13.35 27.92
N ASP A 13 6.68 13.93 29.05
CA ASP A 13 5.81 14.75 29.90
C ASP A 13 5.55 16.18 29.39
N SER A 14 6.20 16.61 28.31
CA SER A 14 6.14 18.00 27.82
C SER A 14 5.19 18.25 26.64
N HIS A 15 4.55 17.21 26.11
CA HIS A 15 3.56 17.32 25.04
C HIS A 15 2.17 16.90 25.53
N PRO A 16 1.36 17.85 26.03
CA PRO A 16 -0.01 17.54 26.52
C PRO A 16 -0.94 16.99 25.42
N GLU A 17 -0.59 17.18 24.15
CA GLU A 17 -1.36 16.64 23.02
C GLU A 17 -1.12 15.12 22.80
N LEU A 18 0.08 14.61 23.13
CA LEU A 18 0.37 13.17 23.08
C LEU A 18 -0.36 12.41 24.19
N ASN A 19 -0.54 13.03 25.36
CA ASN A 19 -1.23 12.42 26.49
C ASN A 19 -2.76 12.35 26.31
N ALA A 20 -3.35 13.19 25.47
CA ALA A 20 -4.78 13.17 25.19
C ALA A 20 -5.20 11.93 24.36
N HIS A 21 -4.28 11.30 23.64
CA HIS A 21 -4.55 10.10 22.84
C HIS A 21 -4.21 8.79 23.59
N THR A 22 -3.44 8.85 24.69
CA THR A 22 -3.09 7.64 25.46
C THR A 22 -4.28 7.00 26.19
N ASP A 23 -5.32 7.77 26.47
CA ASP A 23 -6.54 7.27 27.13
C ASP A 23 -7.44 6.43 26.21
N ALA A 24 -7.19 6.47 24.90
CA ALA A 24 -7.89 5.68 23.87
C ALA A 24 -7.07 4.48 23.36
N LEU A 25 -5.88 4.25 23.88
CA LEU A 25 -5.08 3.09 23.51
C LEU A 25 -5.78 1.81 23.94
N LEU A 26 -5.81 0.84 23.05
CA LEU A 26 -6.24 -0.52 23.38
C LEU A 26 -5.48 -1.00 24.61
N PRO A 27 -6.13 -1.72 25.53
CA PRO A 27 -5.45 -2.25 26.71
C PRO A 27 -4.25 -3.07 26.27
N ASP A 28 -3.15 -2.89 26.98
CA ASP A 28 -1.91 -3.67 26.78
C ASP A 28 -2.25 -5.13 26.49
N PRO A 29 -1.87 -5.68 25.33
CA PRO A 29 -2.17 -7.06 24.95
C PRO A 29 -1.43 -8.10 25.82
N GLY A 30 -0.84 -7.68 26.93
CA GLY A 30 -0.09 -8.54 27.83
C GLY A 30 1.32 -8.82 27.33
N MET A 31 1.95 -7.83 26.73
CA MET A 31 3.34 -7.94 26.34
C MET A 31 4.27 -8.10 27.54
N HIS A 32 5.33 -8.86 27.32
CA HIS A 32 6.33 -9.05 28.37
C HIS A 32 7.10 -7.78 28.60
N GLU A 33 7.54 -7.59 29.87
CA GLU A 33 8.43 -6.50 30.23
C GLU A 33 9.66 -6.44 29.31
N HIS A 34 10.01 -5.24 28.85
CA HIS A 34 11.11 -5.03 27.91
C HIS A 34 12.47 -5.42 28.52
N HIS A 35 13.20 -6.27 27.84
CA HIS A 35 14.55 -6.69 28.26
C HIS A 35 15.62 -5.90 27.54
N TRP A 36 16.22 -4.95 28.25
CA TRP A 36 17.32 -4.12 27.73
C TRP A 36 18.53 -4.95 27.32
N ARG A 37 19.03 -4.72 26.14
CA ARG A 37 20.23 -5.37 25.63
C ARG A 37 21.48 -4.75 26.27
N PRO A 38 22.62 -5.48 26.39
CA PRO A 38 23.87 -4.90 26.87
C PRO A 38 24.33 -3.67 26.08
N THR A 39 23.99 -3.58 24.80
CA THR A 39 24.32 -2.44 23.93
C THR A 39 23.47 -1.19 24.21
N ASP A 40 22.33 -1.34 24.85
CA ASP A 40 21.44 -0.22 25.18
C ASP A 40 21.84 0.45 26.52
N VAL A 41 22.54 -0.30 27.40
CA VAL A 41 22.87 0.15 28.75
C VAL A 41 24.40 0.40 29.00
N ASP A 42 25.29 -0.23 28.20
CA ASP A 42 26.74 -0.09 28.34
C ASP A 42 27.37 0.57 27.10
N PRO A 43 27.84 1.83 27.18
CA PRO A 43 28.50 2.54 26.08
C PRO A 43 29.74 1.81 25.51
N LYS A 44 30.37 0.93 26.29
CA LYS A 44 31.50 0.13 25.79
C LYS A 44 31.02 -1.04 24.95
N ALA A 45 29.87 -1.62 25.28
CA ALA A 45 29.25 -2.67 24.48
C ALA A 45 28.73 -2.09 23.17
N GLU A 46 28.09 -0.91 23.21
CA GLU A 46 27.63 -0.18 22.02
C GLU A 46 28.80 0.08 21.05
N LYS A 47 29.88 0.72 21.51
CA LYS A 47 31.06 0.98 20.67
C LYS A 47 31.72 -0.30 20.11
N ARG A 48 31.67 -1.41 20.83
CA ARG A 48 32.13 -2.69 20.29
C ARG A 48 31.23 -3.19 19.17
N ALA A 49 29.94 -3.08 19.35
CA ALA A 49 28.96 -3.44 18.33
C ALA A 49 29.10 -2.59 17.07
N GLU A 50 29.24 -1.27 17.20
CA GLU A 50 29.52 -0.35 16.10
C GLU A 50 30.76 -0.76 15.28
N ARG A 51 31.87 -1.06 15.98
CA ARG A 51 33.09 -1.51 15.31
C ARG A 51 32.92 -2.85 14.60
N GLN A 52 32.18 -3.79 15.20
CA GLN A 52 31.89 -5.08 14.58
C GLN A 52 31.05 -4.89 13.30
N VAL A 53 29.98 -4.10 13.36
CA VAL A 53 29.14 -3.80 12.21
C VAL A 53 29.93 -3.08 11.12
N SER A 54 30.71 -2.07 11.49
CA SER A 54 31.58 -1.36 10.54
C SER A 54 32.63 -2.28 9.90
N ALA A 55 33.18 -3.23 10.67
CA ALA A 55 34.13 -4.21 10.13
C ALA A 55 33.48 -5.12 9.09
N PHE A 56 32.25 -5.61 9.34
CA PHE A 56 31.54 -6.45 8.37
C PHE A 56 31.20 -5.67 7.10
N PHE A 57 30.72 -4.45 7.19
CA PHE A 57 30.49 -3.61 6.01
C PHE A 57 31.78 -3.27 5.27
N GLY A 58 32.87 -3.02 5.99
CA GLY A 58 34.19 -2.81 5.41
C GLY A 58 34.71 -4.04 4.65
N LEU A 59 34.56 -5.23 5.23
CA LEU A 59 34.90 -6.49 4.56
C LEU A 59 34.03 -6.75 3.33
N SER A 60 32.74 -6.45 3.40
CA SER A 60 31.84 -6.52 2.25
C SER A 60 32.31 -5.60 1.11
N ALA A 61 32.65 -4.34 1.45
CA ALA A 61 33.16 -3.39 0.47
C ALA A 61 34.48 -3.85 -0.17
N ILE A 62 35.41 -4.37 0.62
CA ILE A 62 36.66 -4.95 0.11
C ILE A 62 36.39 -6.11 -0.83
N CYS A 63 35.52 -7.05 -0.45
CA CYS A 63 35.17 -8.19 -1.31
C CYS A 63 34.47 -7.75 -2.60
N SER A 64 33.64 -6.70 -2.55
CA SER A 64 33.02 -6.11 -3.75
C SER A 64 34.05 -5.51 -4.72
N VAL A 65 35.07 -4.81 -4.17
CA VAL A 65 36.18 -4.30 -4.98
C VAL A 65 37.00 -5.47 -5.58
N LEU A 66 37.27 -6.50 -4.77
CA LEU A 66 37.97 -7.70 -5.25
C LEU A 66 37.21 -8.42 -6.37
N PHE A 67 35.88 -8.46 -6.29
CA PHE A 67 35.06 -9.00 -7.38
C PHE A 67 35.25 -8.22 -8.68
N VAL A 68 35.21 -6.89 -8.61
CA VAL A 68 35.44 -6.02 -9.80
C VAL A 68 36.86 -6.21 -10.34
N VAL A 69 37.86 -6.25 -9.46
CA VAL A 69 39.24 -6.47 -9.88
C VAL A 69 39.39 -7.85 -10.55
N ALA A 70 38.84 -8.89 -9.95
CA ALA A 70 38.88 -10.26 -10.50
C ALA A 70 38.20 -10.33 -11.88
N TYR A 71 37.10 -9.61 -12.07
CA TYR A 71 36.37 -9.54 -13.35
C TYR A 71 37.23 -9.01 -14.49
N PHE A 72 38.08 -8.00 -14.25
CA PHE A 72 38.94 -7.41 -15.26
C PHE A 72 40.33 -8.06 -15.35
N ALA A 73 40.82 -8.65 -14.27
CA ALA A 73 42.18 -9.19 -14.20
C ALA A 73 42.28 -10.66 -14.59
N ILE A 74 41.19 -11.42 -14.54
CA ILE A 74 41.19 -12.86 -14.80
C ILE A 74 40.35 -13.13 -16.06
N GLU A 75 40.99 -13.63 -17.10
CA GLU A 75 40.30 -13.93 -18.39
C GLU A 75 39.24 -15.04 -18.16
N PRO A 76 37.99 -14.83 -18.71
CA PRO A 76 36.97 -15.86 -18.71
C PRO A 76 37.44 -17.07 -19.55
N GLY A 77 37.26 -18.27 -18.98
CA GLY A 77 37.63 -19.52 -19.69
C GLY A 77 39.11 -19.93 -19.55
N TYR A 78 39.85 -19.33 -18.63
CA TYR A 78 41.13 -19.88 -18.23
C TYR A 78 40.92 -21.25 -17.59
N ASP A 79 41.23 -22.30 -18.37
CA ASP A 79 40.95 -23.71 -18.04
C ASP A 79 41.92 -24.32 -17.00
N GLY A 80 42.70 -23.51 -16.31
CA GLY A 80 43.50 -23.96 -15.18
C GLY A 80 42.58 -24.42 -14.04
N ASP A 81 42.53 -25.73 -13.84
CA ASP A 81 41.89 -26.32 -12.66
C ASP A 81 42.68 -25.89 -11.42
N VAL A 82 42.10 -24.96 -10.65
CA VAL A 82 42.74 -24.42 -9.45
C VAL A 82 42.36 -25.20 -8.22
N TRP A 83 41.10 -25.65 -8.14
CA TRP A 83 40.59 -26.40 -6.99
C TRP A 83 39.27 -27.08 -7.33
N ALA A 84 39.17 -28.37 -7.07
CA ALA A 84 37.96 -29.18 -7.18
C ALA A 84 37.19 -29.04 -8.51
N GLY A 85 37.88 -28.84 -9.65
CA GLY A 85 37.26 -28.67 -10.96
C GLY A 85 36.82 -27.23 -11.28
N PHE A 86 37.07 -26.27 -10.39
CA PHE A 86 36.74 -24.87 -10.64
C PHE A 86 37.93 -24.13 -11.25
N GLY A 87 37.71 -23.45 -12.35
CA GLY A 87 38.66 -22.52 -12.96
C GLY A 87 38.90 -21.27 -12.09
N ALA A 88 40.06 -20.66 -12.26
CA ALA A 88 40.49 -19.50 -11.46
C ALA A 88 39.48 -18.35 -11.47
N SER A 89 38.88 -18.06 -12.65
CA SER A 89 37.86 -17.01 -12.80
C SER A 89 36.62 -17.30 -11.97
N ASN A 90 36.06 -18.50 -12.08
CA ASN A 90 34.87 -18.88 -11.34
C ASN A 90 35.09 -18.87 -9.82
N LEU A 91 36.28 -19.35 -9.38
CA LEU A 91 36.63 -19.35 -7.97
C LEU A 91 36.79 -17.92 -7.41
N ALA A 92 37.50 -17.06 -8.13
CA ALA A 92 37.74 -15.68 -7.71
C ALA A 92 36.45 -14.85 -7.67
N LEU A 93 35.64 -14.92 -8.74
CA LEU A 93 34.36 -14.21 -8.82
C LEU A 93 33.35 -14.76 -7.82
N GLY A 94 33.19 -16.07 -7.75
CA GLY A 94 32.23 -16.70 -6.85
C GLY A 94 32.56 -16.47 -5.37
N SER A 95 33.84 -16.58 -4.98
CA SER A 95 34.24 -16.36 -3.59
C SER A 95 34.15 -14.87 -3.19
N SER A 96 34.63 -13.96 -4.06
CA SER A 96 34.57 -12.54 -3.74
C SER A 96 33.13 -12.02 -3.65
N LEU A 97 32.25 -12.39 -4.57
CA LEU A 97 30.82 -12.02 -4.50
C LEU A 97 30.12 -12.70 -3.31
N GLY A 98 30.39 -14.00 -3.09
CA GLY A 98 29.82 -14.75 -1.99
C GLY A 98 30.19 -14.16 -0.63
N PHE A 99 31.45 -13.80 -0.40
CA PHE A 99 31.86 -13.13 0.84
C PHE A 99 31.37 -11.70 0.94
N ALA A 100 31.27 -10.96 -0.16
CA ALA A 100 30.66 -9.63 -0.17
C ALA A 100 29.22 -9.67 0.37
N LEU A 101 28.39 -10.57 -0.15
CA LEU A 101 27.01 -10.73 0.27
C LEU A 101 26.89 -11.30 1.68
N LEU A 102 27.75 -12.26 2.03
CA LEU A 102 27.79 -12.85 3.38
C LEU A 102 28.09 -11.77 4.43
N PHE A 103 29.14 -10.99 4.25
CA PHE A 103 29.50 -9.95 5.20
C PHE A 103 28.49 -8.82 5.25
N LEU A 104 27.86 -8.48 4.12
CA LEU A 104 26.74 -7.54 4.10
C LEU A 104 25.58 -8.05 4.95
N GLY A 105 25.17 -9.30 4.75
CA GLY A 105 24.08 -9.93 5.49
C GLY A 105 24.38 -9.99 6.99
N ILE A 106 25.58 -10.47 7.38
CA ILE A 106 25.98 -10.50 8.79
C ILE A 106 26.01 -9.08 9.37
N GLY A 107 26.54 -8.09 8.65
CA GLY A 107 26.59 -6.70 9.05
C GLY A 107 25.20 -6.13 9.34
N VAL A 108 24.25 -6.32 8.44
CA VAL A 108 22.85 -5.88 8.58
C VAL A 108 22.18 -6.56 9.79
N ILE A 109 22.33 -7.87 9.93
CA ILE A 109 21.76 -8.61 11.06
C ILE A 109 22.35 -8.12 12.41
N GLN A 110 23.67 -7.93 12.48
CA GLN A 110 24.32 -7.44 13.70
C GLN A 110 23.89 -6.00 14.00
N TRP A 111 23.76 -5.15 12.98
CA TRP A 111 23.28 -3.79 13.12
C TRP A 111 21.85 -3.78 13.68
N ALA A 112 20.94 -4.52 13.03
CA ALA A 112 19.54 -4.60 13.45
C ALA A 112 19.40 -5.13 14.90
N ARG A 113 20.16 -6.19 15.26
CA ARG A 113 20.05 -6.82 16.57
C ARG A 113 20.73 -6.07 17.72
N LYS A 114 21.70 -5.20 17.44
CA LYS A 114 22.53 -4.59 18.48
C LYS A 114 22.48 -3.07 18.55
N LEU A 115 22.15 -2.39 17.45
CA LEU A 115 22.26 -0.95 17.35
C LEU A 115 20.95 -0.25 16.95
N VAL A 116 20.02 -0.95 16.32
CA VAL A 116 18.69 -0.39 16.08
C VAL A 116 17.95 -0.32 17.41
N VAL A 117 17.31 0.81 17.66
CA VAL A 117 16.51 1.03 18.87
C VAL A 117 15.48 -0.07 19.00
N ASP A 118 15.45 -0.71 20.18
CA ASP A 118 14.56 -1.83 20.52
C ASP A 118 13.50 -1.32 21.50
N ILE A 119 12.69 -0.40 21.03
CA ILE A 119 11.52 0.10 21.75
C ILE A 119 10.29 -0.17 20.93
N GLU A 120 9.22 -0.46 21.61
CA GLU A 120 7.93 -0.57 20.99
C GLU A 120 7.42 0.81 20.64
N HIS A 121 7.01 0.99 19.40
CA HIS A 121 6.49 2.25 18.92
C HIS A 121 5.06 2.03 18.46
N SER A 122 4.12 2.70 19.11
CA SER A 122 2.74 2.78 18.68
C SER A 122 2.49 4.14 18.04
N GLU A 123 2.00 4.13 16.84
CA GLU A 123 1.70 5.34 16.08
C GLU A 123 0.23 5.33 15.71
N ASP A 124 -0.48 6.40 16.10
CA ASP A 124 -1.88 6.56 15.73
C ASP A 124 -2.02 6.74 14.22
N ARG A 125 -3.13 6.25 13.69
CA ARG A 125 -3.45 6.45 12.31
C ARG A 125 -3.75 7.92 12.04
N HIS A 126 -3.04 8.50 11.11
CA HIS A 126 -3.27 9.87 10.63
C HIS A 126 -3.50 9.90 9.12
N PRO A 127 -4.17 10.92 8.58
CA PRO A 127 -4.33 11.12 7.15
C PRO A 127 -2.98 11.16 6.42
N ALA A 128 -2.91 10.60 5.21
CA ALA A 128 -1.70 10.64 4.38
C ALA A 128 -1.34 12.09 3.99
N SER A 129 -2.32 12.98 3.85
CA SER A 129 -2.11 14.39 3.61
C SER A 129 -1.94 15.17 4.92
N SER A 130 -0.95 16.04 4.98
CA SER A 130 -0.77 16.95 6.11
C SER A 130 -1.87 18.02 6.16
N SER A 131 -2.18 18.49 7.37
CA SER A 131 -3.15 19.57 7.56
C SER A 131 -2.74 20.85 6.80
N PRO A 132 -3.69 21.71 6.42
CA PRO A 132 -3.39 23.01 5.81
C PRO A 132 -2.42 23.84 6.66
N ALA A 133 -2.59 23.84 7.98
CA ALA A 133 -1.73 24.56 8.91
C ALA A 133 -0.29 24.03 8.91
N THR A 134 -0.12 22.72 8.91
CA THR A 134 1.21 22.07 8.82
C THR A 134 1.90 22.41 7.50
N ARG A 135 1.13 22.42 6.40
CA ARG A 135 1.64 22.78 5.08
C ARG A 135 2.08 24.26 5.00
N GLU A 136 1.29 25.17 5.56
CA GLU A 136 1.63 26.59 5.64
C GLU A 136 2.89 26.81 6.48
N ALA A 137 3.01 26.14 7.62
CA ALA A 137 4.20 26.19 8.47
C ALA A 137 5.44 25.70 7.73
N ALA A 138 5.38 24.56 7.07
CA ALA A 138 6.49 24.01 6.28
C ALA A 138 6.91 24.96 5.14
N VAL A 139 5.95 25.59 4.44
CA VAL A 139 6.24 26.59 3.40
C VAL A 139 6.86 27.85 3.99
N ALA A 140 6.42 28.28 5.18
CA ALA A 140 6.97 29.43 5.85
C ALA A 140 8.43 29.18 6.26
N GLU A 141 8.73 28.02 6.86
CA GLU A 141 10.10 27.63 7.21
C GLU A 141 11.01 27.52 5.97
N LEU A 142 10.52 26.91 4.88
CA LEU A 142 11.28 26.85 3.63
C LEU A 142 11.62 28.25 3.11
N LYS A 143 10.65 29.18 3.12
CA LYS A 143 10.88 30.56 2.70
C LYS A 143 11.87 31.28 3.62
N ALA A 144 11.79 31.07 4.92
CA ALA A 144 12.73 31.64 5.89
C ALA A 144 14.16 31.10 5.63
N ALA A 145 14.32 29.78 5.48
CA ALA A 145 15.61 29.15 5.18
C ALA A 145 16.22 29.66 3.87
N LEU A 146 15.40 29.80 2.81
CA LEU A 146 15.85 30.36 1.52
C LEU A 146 16.30 31.83 1.67
N HIS A 147 15.62 32.61 2.50
CA HIS A 147 15.98 34.00 2.75
C HIS A 147 17.26 34.12 3.59
N GLU A 148 17.37 33.33 4.64
CA GLU A 148 18.53 33.33 5.56
C GLU A 148 19.79 32.80 4.89
N SER A 149 19.69 31.78 4.05
CA SER A 149 20.82 31.24 3.29
C SER A 149 21.47 32.27 2.37
N GLY A 150 20.74 33.32 2.01
CA GLY A 150 21.20 34.35 1.08
C GLY A 150 21.42 33.86 -0.36
N MET A 151 20.98 32.65 -0.69
CA MET A 151 21.14 32.04 -2.02
C MET A 151 20.53 32.90 -3.13
N ALA A 152 19.37 33.51 -2.87
CA ALA A 152 18.71 34.41 -3.83
C ALA A 152 19.57 35.61 -4.23
N ARG A 153 20.43 36.08 -3.32
CA ARG A 153 21.32 37.24 -3.50
C ARG A 153 22.69 36.89 -4.11
N ARG A 154 23.00 35.57 -4.24
CA ARG A 154 24.28 35.08 -4.75
C ARG A 154 24.05 34.24 -6.00
N PRO A 155 23.88 34.89 -7.17
CA PRO A 155 23.48 34.20 -8.40
C PRO A 155 24.45 33.10 -8.82
N PHE A 156 25.74 33.27 -8.57
CA PHE A 156 26.73 32.24 -8.90
C PHE A 156 26.51 30.96 -8.07
N ILE A 157 26.32 31.06 -6.75
CA ILE A 157 26.10 29.89 -5.87
C ILE A 157 24.77 29.20 -6.25
N ARG A 158 23.71 30.00 -6.42
CA ARG A 158 22.41 29.49 -6.84
C ARG A 158 22.47 28.74 -8.17
N ASN A 159 23.10 29.34 -9.17
CA ASN A 159 23.19 28.75 -10.52
C ASN A 159 24.10 27.51 -10.53
N ALA A 160 25.18 27.51 -9.75
CA ALA A 160 26.03 26.33 -9.57
C ALA A 160 25.26 25.19 -8.90
N MET A 161 24.47 25.44 -7.86
CA MET A 161 23.63 24.44 -7.21
C MET A 161 22.55 23.89 -8.16
N ILE A 162 21.85 24.77 -8.88
CA ILE A 162 20.84 24.36 -9.86
C ILE A 162 21.50 23.54 -10.97
N GLY A 163 22.64 23.98 -11.49
CA GLY A 163 23.39 23.27 -12.52
C GLY A 163 23.86 21.89 -12.05
N SER A 164 24.36 21.78 -10.81
CA SER A 164 24.77 20.50 -10.22
C SER A 164 23.57 19.56 -10.01
N ALA A 165 22.47 20.08 -9.51
CA ALA A 165 21.25 19.32 -9.33
C ALA A 165 20.67 18.86 -10.69
N ALA A 166 20.67 19.72 -11.69
CA ALA A 166 20.24 19.38 -13.05
C ALA A 166 21.14 18.31 -13.68
N LEU A 167 22.45 18.43 -13.49
CA LEU A 167 23.42 17.44 -13.99
C LEU A 167 23.23 16.07 -13.34
N LEU A 168 22.92 16.02 -12.04
CA LEU A 168 22.61 14.78 -11.33
C LEU A 168 21.22 14.23 -11.70
N GLY A 169 20.25 15.12 -11.93
CA GLY A 169 18.88 14.73 -12.28
C GLY A 169 18.72 14.28 -13.74
N LEU A 170 19.52 14.81 -14.66
CA LEU A 170 19.40 14.49 -16.09
C LEU A 170 19.49 13.00 -16.42
N PRO A 171 20.44 12.23 -15.89
CA PRO A 171 20.47 10.79 -16.09
C PRO A 171 19.23 10.08 -15.58
N ALA A 172 18.71 10.51 -14.42
CA ALA A 172 17.46 9.96 -13.85
C ALA A 172 16.28 10.23 -14.77
N VAL A 173 16.12 11.46 -15.28
CA VAL A 173 15.05 11.81 -16.24
C VAL A 173 15.14 10.94 -17.50
N VAL A 174 16.36 10.74 -18.05
CA VAL A 174 16.52 9.91 -19.25
C VAL A 174 16.20 8.43 -18.99
N ILE A 175 16.61 7.91 -17.82
CA ILE A 175 16.38 6.50 -17.47
C ILE A 175 14.91 6.26 -17.11
N LEU A 176 14.27 7.22 -16.41
CA LEU A 176 12.94 7.06 -15.86
C LEU A 176 11.81 7.53 -16.81
N ARG A 177 12.13 8.22 -17.92
CA ARG A 177 11.12 8.77 -18.83
C ARG A 177 10.20 7.71 -19.46
N ASP A 178 10.70 6.48 -19.61
CA ASP A 178 10.01 5.38 -20.28
C ASP A 178 9.59 4.27 -19.27
N LEU A 179 9.36 4.61 -18.00
CA LEU A 179 9.00 3.63 -16.96
C LEU A 179 7.62 3.01 -17.11
N GLY A 180 6.84 3.44 -18.05
CA GLY A 180 5.54 2.86 -18.34
C GLY A 180 4.65 3.80 -19.13
N GLN A 181 3.57 3.23 -19.61
CA GLN A 181 2.52 3.98 -20.32
C GLN A 181 1.63 4.68 -19.29
N THR A 182 1.17 5.88 -19.62
CA THR A 182 0.13 6.54 -18.83
C THR A 182 -1.22 5.82 -19.00
N ASN A 183 -2.15 5.99 -18.05
CA ASN A 183 -3.49 5.40 -18.17
C ASN A 183 -4.17 5.78 -19.48
N ALA A 184 -4.06 7.03 -19.92
CA ALA A 184 -4.61 7.48 -21.19
C ALA A 184 -4.01 6.72 -22.39
N GLN A 185 -2.70 6.51 -22.41
CA GLN A 185 -2.04 5.72 -23.47
C GLN A 185 -2.46 4.25 -23.45
N ILE A 186 -2.58 3.65 -22.27
CA ILE A 186 -3.03 2.26 -22.13
C ILE A 186 -4.46 2.12 -22.66
N THR A 187 -5.35 3.05 -22.31
CA THR A 187 -6.76 3.02 -22.76
C THR A 187 -6.86 3.25 -24.27
N GLU A 188 -6.02 4.10 -24.86
CA GLU A 188 -5.97 4.36 -26.29
C GLU A 188 -5.41 3.16 -27.10
N GLU A 189 -4.31 2.55 -26.61
CA GLU A 189 -3.65 1.43 -27.29
C GLU A 189 -4.34 0.09 -27.07
N GLN A 190 -5.08 -0.05 -25.96
CA GLN A 190 -5.80 -1.28 -25.59
C GLN A 190 -7.27 -0.96 -25.31
N PRO A 191 -8.06 -0.62 -26.31
CA PRO A 191 -9.46 -0.19 -26.16
C PRO A 191 -10.39 -1.37 -25.90
N TYR A 192 -10.21 -2.08 -24.81
CA TYR A 192 -11.15 -3.10 -24.32
C TYR A 192 -11.78 -2.66 -23.01
N PRO A 193 -12.98 -3.16 -22.66
CA PRO A 193 -13.62 -2.80 -21.40
C PRO A 193 -12.70 -3.04 -20.20
N GLY A 194 -12.56 -2.05 -19.33
CA GLY A 194 -11.69 -2.12 -18.15
C GLY A 194 -10.19 -1.98 -18.42
N ALA A 195 -9.78 -1.47 -19.58
CA ALA A 195 -8.38 -1.12 -19.82
C ALA A 195 -7.94 0.04 -18.93
N GLY A 196 -6.63 0.08 -18.58
CA GLY A 196 -6.08 1.09 -17.69
C GLY A 196 -6.24 0.74 -16.20
N LEU A 197 -5.81 1.64 -15.32
CA LEU A 197 -5.82 1.43 -13.86
C LEU A 197 -7.08 2.00 -13.19
N GLU A 198 -7.82 2.87 -13.87
CA GLU A 198 -8.92 3.64 -13.30
C GLU A 198 -10.26 2.89 -13.40
N HIS A 199 -10.39 1.95 -14.33
CA HIS A 199 -11.65 1.27 -14.63
C HIS A 199 -11.53 -0.24 -14.49
N THR A 200 -12.68 -0.85 -14.19
CA THR A 200 -12.87 -2.30 -14.25
C THR A 200 -13.84 -2.67 -15.38
N VAL A 201 -14.23 -3.93 -15.48
CA VAL A 201 -15.27 -4.38 -16.42
C VAL A 201 -16.66 -4.38 -15.80
N TRP A 202 -16.83 -3.79 -14.62
CA TRP A 202 -18.14 -3.49 -14.07
C TRP A 202 -18.78 -2.34 -14.84
N ASP A 203 -20.10 -2.42 -15.02
CA ASP A 203 -20.89 -1.38 -15.70
C ASP A 203 -22.36 -1.51 -15.26
N ALA A 204 -23.16 -0.48 -15.53
CA ALA A 204 -24.58 -0.48 -15.21
C ALA A 204 -25.31 -1.67 -15.81
N GLY A 205 -26.09 -2.37 -15.00
CA GLY A 205 -26.86 -3.54 -15.40
C GLY A 205 -26.05 -4.84 -15.55
N VAL A 206 -24.75 -4.83 -15.34
CA VAL A 206 -23.93 -6.05 -15.35
C VAL A 206 -24.28 -6.92 -14.14
N ARG A 207 -24.71 -8.16 -14.40
CA ARG A 207 -25.06 -9.11 -13.34
C ARG A 207 -23.86 -9.51 -12.51
N VAL A 208 -24.11 -9.58 -11.21
CA VAL A 208 -23.15 -10.10 -10.23
C VAL A 208 -23.26 -11.63 -10.22
N VAL A 209 -22.16 -12.30 -10.48
CA VAL A 209 -22.11 -13.76 -10.55
C VAL A 209 -21.12 -14.33 -9.55
N ARG A 210 -21.33 -15.59 -9.12
CA ARG A 210 -20.39 -16.31 -8.25
C ARG A 210 -19.06 -16.51 -8.98
N ASP A 211 -17.97 -16.20 -8.30
CA ASP A 211 -16.62 -16.49 -8.77
C ASP A 211 -16.48 -17.98 -9.13
N VAL A 212 -15.65 -18.28 -10.13
CA VAL A 212 -15.35 -19.60 -10.70
C VAL A 212 -16.47 -20.19 -11.53
N VAL A 213 -17.73 -20.13 -11.09
CA VAL A 213 -18.84 -20.84 -11.76
C VAL A 213 -19.73 -19.96 -12.65
N GLY A 214 -19.65 -18.63 -12.47
CA GLY A 214 -20.42 -17.68 -13.29
C GLY A 214 -21.95 -17.72 -13.07
N THR A 215 -22.42 -18.27 -11.94
CA THR A 215 -23.86 -18.35 -11.65
C THR A 215 -24.34 -17.01 -11.10
N PRO A 216 -25.38 -16.38 -11.72
CA PRO A 216 -25.96 -15.13 -11.22
C PRO A 216 -26.53 -15.28 -9.81
N ILE A 217 -26.40 -14.23 -9.01
CA ILE A 217 -26.76 -14.19 -7.59
C ILE A 217 -28.06 -13.41 -7.41
N ARG A 218 -28.99 -13.96 -6.62
CA ARG A 218 -30.17 -13.23 -6.13
C ARG A 218 -29.98 -12.78 -4.69
N PRO A 219 -30.63 -11.70 -4.25
CA PRO A 219 -30.57 -11.29 -2.84
C PRO A 219 -30.96 -12.40 -1.85
N GLY A 220 -31.89 -13.27 -2.24
CA GLY A 220 -32.31 -14.40 -1.41
C GLY A 220 -31.32 -15.57 -1.32
N ASP A 221 -30.27 -15.57 -2.13
CA ASP A 221 -29.23 -16.61 -2.12
C ASP A 221 -28.16 -16.42 -1.03
N LEU A 222 -28.21 -15.29 -0.32
CA LEU A 222 -27.31 -14.97 0.78
C LEU A 222 -28.07 -14.89 2.11
N GLU A 223 -27.50 -15.45 3.16
CA GLU A 223 -27.96 -15.27 4.55
C GLU A 223 -27.13 -14.23 5.27
N ILE A 224 -27.66 -13.66 6.37
CA ILE A 224 -26.89 -12.69 7.19
C ILE A 224 -25.62 -13.35 7.71
N GLY A 225 -24.47 -12.68 7.46
CA GLY A 225 -23.13 -13.15 7.79
C GLY A 225 -22.46 -13.96 6.68
N ASP A 226 -23.14 -14.18 5.54
CA ASP A 226 -22.49 -14.79 4.37
C ASP A 226 -21.51 -13.81 3.71
N LEU A 227 -20.34 -14.35 3.34
CA LEU A 227 -19.39 -13.69 2.46
C LEU A 227 -19.21 -14.53 1.20
N VAL A 228 -19.44 -13.92 0.04
CA VAL A 228 -19.38 -14.59 -1.27
C VAL A 228 -18.40 -13.84 -2.17
N ASN A 229 -17.50 -14.59 -2.82
CA ASN A 229 -16.68 -14.04 -3.89
C ASN A 229 -17.50 -13.92 -5.17
N ALA A 230 -17.43 -12.77 -5.80
CA ALA A 230 -18.21 -12.46 -6.98
C ALA A 230 -17.36 -11.78 -8.06
N GLU A 231 -17.81 -11.91 -9.28
CA GLU A 231 -17.26 -11.27 -10.48
C GLU A 231 -18.39 -10.76 -11.39
N PRO A 232 -18.11 -9.86 -12.33
CA PRO A 232 -19.09 -9.46 -13.35
C PRO A 232 -19.36 -10.59 -14.34
N ALA A 233 -20.61 -10.71 -14.80
CA ALA A 233 -20.99 -11.74 -15.77
C ALA A 233 -20.20 -11.67 -17.08
N THR A 234 -19.71 -10.49 -17.46
CA THR A 234 -18.85 -10.24 -18.63
C THR A 234 -17.53 -11.03 -18.62
N ILE A 235 -17.05 -11.47 -17.46
CA ILE A 235 -15.89 -12.36 -17.35
C ILE A 235 -16.17 -13.76 -17.95
N PHE A 236 -17.42 -14.18 -17.98
CA PHE A 236 -17.85 -15.53 -18.36
C PHE A 236 -18.56 -15.60 -19.71
N ASP A 237 -18.80 -14.48 -20.39
CA ASP A 237 -19.53 -14.42 -21.66
C ASP A 237 -18.69 -14.77 -22.90
N GLY A 238 -17.37 -14.92 -22.71
CA GLY A 238 -16.42 -15.23 -23.78
C GLY A 238 -16.02 -14.03 -24.64
N SER A 239 -16.33 -12.80 -24.22
CA SER A 239 -15.89 -11.57 -24.92
C SER A 239 -14.41 -11.28 -24.70
N LEU A 240 -13.88 -11.64 -23.54
CA LEU A 240 -12.49 -11.43 -23.17
C LEU A 240 -11.71 -12.75 -23.18
N HIS A 241 -10.48 -12.71 -23.71
CA HIS A 241 -9.59 -13.87 -23.80
C HIS A 241 -8.14 -13.49 -23.45
N GLY A 242 -7.33 -14.48 -23.01
CA GLY A 242 -5.91 -14.30 -22.76
C GLY A 242 -5.58 -13.27 -21.69
N ALA A 243 -4.62 -12.38 -21.97
CA ALA A 243 -4.18 -11.37 -21.00
C ALA A 243 -5.28 -10.36 -20.61
N PRO A 244 -6.09 -9.81 -21.52
CA PRO A 244 -7.24 -8.97 -21.16
C PRO A 244 -8.19 -9.60 -20.15
N LEU A 245 -8.52 -10.88 -20.32
CA LEU A 245 -9.36 -11.61 -19.38
C LEU A 245 -8.73 -11.69 -17.98
N GLN A 246 -7.42 -11.98 -17.91
CA GLN A 246 -6.74 -12.09 -16.61
C GLN A 246 -6.64 -10.73 -15.91
N ILE A 247 -6.41 -9.66 -16.66
CA ILE A 247 -6.40 -8.30 -16.17
C ILE A 247 -7.79 -7.92 -15.63
N ALA A 248 -8.84 -8.21 -16.39
CA ALA A 248 -10.22 -7.94 -15.98
C ALA A 248 -10.56 -8.68 -14.67
N LYS A 249 -10.28 -9.98 -14.59
CA LYS A 249 -10.47 -10.78 -13.36
C LYS A 249 -9.75 -10.22 -12.15
N SER A 250 -8.49 -9.81 -12.33
CA SER A 250 -7.69 -9.30 -11.23
C SER A 250 -8.21 -7.98 -10.65
N LYS A 251 -8.87 -7.14 -11.47
CA LYS A 251 -9.39 -5.84 -11.05
C LYS A 251 -10.85 -5.90 -10.60
N ALA A 252 -11.67 -6.71 -11.26
CA ALA A 252 -13.11 -6.78 -11.01
C ALA A 252 -13.48 -7.68 -9.82
N ALA A 253 -12.52 -8.40 -9.24
CA ALA A 253 -12.76 -9.28 -8.11
C ALA A 253 -13.45 -8.53 -6.96
N THR A 254 -14.63 -9.01 -6.59
CA THR A 254 -15.55 -8.38 -5.64
C THR A 254 -15.91 -9.36 -4.53
N ILE A 255 -16.18 -8.86 -3.36
CA ILE A 255 -16.79 -9.60 -2.24
C ILE A 255 -18.18 -9.04 -1.99
N LEU A 256 -19.13 -9.94 -1.79
CA LEU A 256 -20.44 -9.63 -1.26
C LEU A 256 -20.51 -10.06 0.19
N LEU A 257 -21.00 -9.20 1.05
CA LEU A 257 -21.34 -9.52 2.43
C LEU A 257 -22.81 -9.18 2.67
N ARG A 258 -23.56 -10.06 3.32
CA ARG A 258 -24.88 -9.72 3.82
C ARG A 258 -24.81 -9.48 5.33
N MET A 259 -25.17 -8.27 5.76
CA MET A 259 -25.33 -7.87 7.16
C MET A 259 -26.78 -7.48 7.46
N ASP A 260 -27.13 -7.29 8.70
CA ASP A 260 -28.42 -6.69 9.05
C ASP A 260 -28.44 -5.24 8.51
N PRO A 261 -29.47 -4.81 7.78
CA PRO A 261 -29.56 -3.43 7.28
C PRO A 261 -29.44 -2.36 8.39
N ASN A 262 -29.81 -2.70 9.62
CA ASN A 262 -29.67 -1.78 10.77
C ASN A 262 -28.23 -1.63 11.26
N ASP A 263 -27.33 -2.54 10.89
CA ASP A 263 -25.92 -2.47 11.25
C ASP A 263 -25.12 -1.58 10.29
N ILE A 264 -25.74 -1.08 9.20
CA ILE A 264 -25.07 -0.17 8.25
C ILE A 264 -25.10 1.25 8.83
N ASP A 265 -23.93 1.76 9.20
CA ASP A 265 -23.79 3.06 9.85
C ASP A 265 -23.73 4.23 8.87
N ASN A 266 -23.27 3.99 7.64
CA ASN A 266 -23.04 5.00 6.62
C ASN A 266 -24.17 5.06 5.60
N ASP A 267 -24.70 6.26 5.32
CA ASP A 267 -25.82 6.44 4.39
C ASP A 267 -25.44 6.12 2.92
N VAL A 268 -24.21 6.40 2.49
CA VAL A 268 -23.73 6.02 1.16
C VAL A 268 -23.70 4.51 1.04
N THR A 269 -23.14 3.82 2.05
CA THR A 269 -23.13 2.35 2.10
C THR A 269 -24.53 1.77 2.00
N ARG A 270 -25.49 2.38 2.72
CA ARG A 270 -26.89 1.97 2.69
C ARG A 270 -27.54 2.16 1.32
N ASN A 271 -27.30 3.32 0.68
CA ASN A 271 -27.84 3.64 -0.64
C ASN A 271 -27.30 2.74 -1.75
N TRP A 272 -26.06 2.25 -1.60
CA TRP A 272 -25.42 1.34 -2.54
C TRP A 272 -25.58 -0.15 -2.18
N SER A 273 -26.40 -0.46 -1.19
CA SER A 273 -26.70 -1.82 -0.76
C SER A 273 -28.06 -2.32 -1.25
N VAL A 274 -28.23 -3.64 -1.27
CA VAL A 274 -29.50 -4.31 -1.55
C VAL A 274 -29.87 -5.19 -0.37
N ASN A 275 -30.84 -4.75 0.44
CA ASN A 275 -31.35 -5.51 1.59
C ASN A 275 -30.20 -6.00 2.52
N GLY A 276 -29.29 -5.10 2.88
CA GLY A 276 -28.13 -5.40 3.71
C GLY A 276 -26.97 -6.12 3.00
N ILE A 277 -27.10 -6.34 1.67
CA ILE A 277 -26.01 -6.88 0.88
C ILE A 277 -25.16 -5.72 0.38
N VAL A 278 -23.92 -5.69 0.79
CA VAL A 278 -22.90 -4.73 0.35
C VAL A 278 -21.88 -5.44 -0.54
N ALA A 279 -21.33 -4.71 -1.52
CA ALA A 279 -20.29 -5.20 -2.41
C ALA A 279 -19.04 -4.32 -2.31
N TYR A 280 -17.91 -4.93 -2.09
CA TYR A 280 -16.64 -4.23 -2.00
C TYR A 280 -15.59 -4.87 -2.89
N SER A 281 -14.64 -4.06 -3.36
CA SER A 281 -13.46 -4.59 -4.04
C SER A 281 -12.75 -5.60 -3.15
N LYS A 282 -12.41 -6.75 -3.72
CA LYS A 282 -11.63 -7.77 -3.02
C LYS A 282 -10.14 -7.40 -2.89
N ILE A 283 -9.72 -6.30 -3.50
CA ILE A 283 -8.32 -5.91 -3.64
C ILE A 283 -7.98 -4.84 -2.61
N CYS A 284 -7.07 -5.18 -1.70
CA CYS A 284 -6.60 -4.29 -0.64
C CYS A 284 -6.00 -3.00 -1.20
N THR A 285 -6.40 -1.87 -0.64
CA THR A 285 -5.89 -0.54 -1.06
C THR A 285 -4.47 -0.24 -0.58
N HIS A 286 -3.86 -1.11 0.23
CA HIS A 286 -2.45 -0.97 0.62
C HIS A 286 -1.49 -1.38 -0.51
N VAL A 287 -1.43 -2.68 -0.86
CA VAL A 287 -0.55 -3.22 -1.92
C VAL A 287 -1.23 -4.26 -2.82
N GLY A 288 -2.55 -4.29 -2.87
CA GLY A 288 -3.28 -5.11 -3.83
C GLY A 288 -3.49 -6.58 -3.43
N CYS A 289 -3.33 -6.94 -2.15
CA CYS A 289 -3.62 -8.31 -1.71
C CYS A 289 -5.12 -8.62 -1.76
N PRO A 290 -5.54 -9.84 -2.15
CA PRO A 290 -6.94 -10.24 -2.08
C PRO A 290 -7.37 -10.46 -0.63
N ILE A 291 -8.56 -9.93 -0.26
CA ILE A 291 -9.09 -9.98 1.10
C ILE A 291 -10.32 -10.88 1.15
N SER A 292 -10.46 -11.67 2.23
CA SER A 292 -11.64 -12.48 2.50
C SER A 292 -11.82 -12.87 3.97
N LEU A 293 -11.02 -12.33 4.88
CA LEU A 293 -11.15 -12.60 6.31
C LEU A 293 -12.15 -11.62 6.91
N ASN A 294 -13.39 -12.07 7.07
CA ASN A 294 -14.49 -11.28 7.61
C ASN A 294 -14.83 -11.67 9.04
N GLU A 295 -14.97 -10.69 9.90
CA GLU A 295 -15.54 -10.85 11.23
C GLU A 295 -17.03 -10.50 11.20
N ARG A 296 -17.88 -11.49 11.55
CA ARG A 296 -19.33 -11.37 11.37
C ARG A 296 -20.01 -10.40 12.34
N THR A 297 -19.42 -10.17 13.50
CA THR A 297 -20.03 -9.37 14.58
C THR A 297 -19.71 -7.89 14.47
N THR A 298 -18.57 -7.56 13.92
CA THR A 298 -18.09 -6.18 13.78
C THR A 298 -18.13 -5.69 12.34
N HIS A 299 -18.44 -6.59 11.38
CA HIS A 299 -18.40 -6.34 9.94
C HIS A 299 -17.03 -5.88 9.44
N HIS A 300 -15.97 -6.22 10.19
CA HIS A 300 -14.60 -5.88 9.83
C HIS A 300 -14.02 -6.90 8.86
N LEU A 301 -13.36 -6.39 7.82
CA LEU A 301 -12.65 -7.17 6.83
C LEU A 301 -11.14 -7.00 6.98
N LEU A 302 -10.43 -8.08 7.30
CA LEU A 302 -9.00 -8.09 7.57
C LEU A 302 -8.20 -8.54 6.34
N CYS A 303 -7.23 -7.73 5.92
CA CYS A 303 -6.22 -8.12 4.94
C CYS A 303 -5.12 -8.97 5.60
N PRO A 304 -4.87 -10.21 5.15
CA PRO A 304 -3.91 -11.10 5.81
C PRO A 304 -2.44 -10.70 5.61
N CYS A 305 -2.15 -9.85 4.61
CA CYS A 305 -0.76 -9.54 4.25
C CYS A 305 -0.08 -8.59 5.26
N HIS A 306 -0.72 -7.46 5.56
CA HIS A 306 -0.17 -6.44 6.46
C HIS A 306 -1.22 -5.94 7.46
N GLN A 307 -2.30 -6.72 7.65
CA GLN A 307 -3.33 -6.50 8.66
C GLN A 307 -4.12 -5.17 8.51
N SER A 308 -4.20 -4.60 7.30
CA SER A 308 -5.16 -3.53 7.07
C SER A 308 -6.57 -4.05 7.31
N THR A 309 -7.33 -3.35 8.15
CA THR A 309 -8.68 -3.73 8.54
C THR A 309 -9.66 -2.65 8.09
N PHE A 310 -10.73 -3.08 7.45
CA PHE A 310 -11.74 -2.21 6.85
C PHE A 310 -13.09 -2.47 7.52
N ASP A 311 -13.80 -1.41 7.87
CA ASP A 311 -15.16 -1.46 8.37
C ASP A 311 -16.15 -1.42 7.19
N LEU A 312 -16.81 -2.54 6.91
CA LEU A 312 -17.74 -2.65 5.80
C LEU A 312 -19.12 -2.03 6.09
N ALA A 313 -19.44 -1.76 7.34
CA ALA A 313 -20.64 -1.05 7.74
C ALA A 313 -20.51 0.48 7.56
N ASP A 314 -19.26 1.00 7.59
CA ASP A 314 -18.91 2.41 7.41
C ASP A 314 -18.06 2.60 6.14
N HIS A 315 -18.64 2.29 4.98
CA HIS A 315 -18.06 2.52 3.64
C HIS A 315 -16.64 2.00 3.43
N GLY A 316 -16.31 0.83 3.99
CA GLY A 316 -14.98 0.25 3.86
C GLY A 316 -13.87 1.09 4.49
N LYS A 317 -14.20 1.90 5.48
CA LYS A 317 -13.27 2.76 6.21
C LYS A 317 -12.14 1.96 6.82
N VAL A 318 -10.93 2.46 6.68
CA VAL A 318 -9.77 1.82 7.30
C VAL A 318 -9.75 2.15 8.79
N ILE A 319 -9.86 1.12 9.62
CA ILE A 319 -9.82 1.26 11.09
C ILE A 319 -8.49 0.81 11.69
N PHE A 320 -7.71 0.02 10.95
CA PHE A 320 -6.39 -0.44 11.40
C PHE A 320 -5.48 -0.73 10.20
N GLY A 321 -4.17 -0.63 10.40
CA GLY A 321 -3.14 -1.05 9.45
C GLY A 321 -2.77 -0.01 8.40
N PRO A 322 -1.90 -0.38 7.44
CA PRO A 322 -1.20 0.58 6.58
C PRO A 322 -1.98 1.02 5.33
N ALA A 323 -3.21 0.53 5.07
CA ALA A 323 -3.98 0.99 3.91
C ALA A 323 -4.25 2.49 3.98
N GLY A 324 -3.99 3.22 2.91
CA GLY A 324 -4.06 4.69 2.87
C GLY A 324 -5.46 5.25 2.62
N ARG A 325 -6.39 4.43 2.10
CA ARG A 325 -7.77 4.83 1.79
C ARG A 325 -8.75 3.70 2.06
N HIS A 326 -10.03 4.01 2.12
CA HIS A 326 -11.10 3.03 2.27
C HIS A 326 -11.12 1.99 1.13
N LEU A 327 -11.83 0.90 1.35
CA LEU A 327 -12.01 -0.13 0.35
C LEU A 327 -13.16 0.29 -0.59
N PRO A 328 -12.95 0.38 -1.92
CA PRO A 328 -13.99 0.82 -2.85
C PRO A 328 -15.24 -0.04 -2.80
N GLN A 329 -16.40 0.59 -2.66
CA GLN A 329 -17.71 -0.06 -2.70
C GLN A 329 -18.27 -0.04 -4.11
N LEU A 330 -18.84 -1.17 -4.55
CA LEU A 330 -19.57 -1.29 -5.81
C LEU A 330 -21.05 -1.01 -5.54
N PRO A 331 -21.67 0.00 -6.19
CA PRO A 331 -23.09 0.24 -6.07
C PRO A 331 -23.92 -0.91 -6.64
N LEU A 332 -24.88 -1.42 -5.84
CA LEU A 332 -25.71 -2.56 -6.20
C LEU A 332 -27.16 -2.19 -6.50
N GLY A 333 -27.75 -2.91 -7.43
CA GLY A 333 -29.16 -2.89 -7.75
C GLY A 333 -29.71 -4.28 -8.05
N VAL A 334 -30.95 -4.34 -8.50
CA VAL A 334 -31.64 -5.59 -8.88
C VAL A 334 -32.27 -5.43 -10.25
N ASP A 335 -32.05 -6.39 -11.14
CA ASP A 335 -32.69 -6.40 -12.47
C ASP A 335 -34.12 -6.90 -12.41
N ALA A 336 -34.83 -6.82 -13.56
CA ALA A 336 -36.22 -7.26 -13.69
C ALA A 336 -36.43 -8.76 -13.42
N ASP A 337 -35.37 -9.57 -13.54
CA ASP A 337 -35.39 -11.01 -13.25
C ASP A 337 -35.09 -11.33 -11.78
N GLY A 338 -34.79 -10.30 -10.95
CA GLY A 338 -34.51 -10.42 -9.54
C GLY A 338 -33.06 -10.80 -9.21
N PHE A 339 -32.13 -10.60 -10.13
CA PHE A 339 -30.69 -10.81 -9.89
C PHE A 339 -29.99 -9.53 -9.49
N LEU A 340 -28.94 -9.66 -8.67
CA LEU A 340 -28.06 -8.55 -8.33
C LEU A 340 -27.29 -8.06 -9.57
N VAL A 341 -27.28 -6.76 -9.76
CA VAL A 341 -26.51 -6.06 -10.80
C VAL A 341 -25.71 -4.93 -10.21
N ALA A 342 -24.63 -4.51 -10.89
CA ALA A 342 -23.95 -3.26 -10.59
C ALA A 342 -24.78 -2.09 -11.14
N LEU A 343 -24.76 -0.94 -10.47
CA LEU A 343 -25.33 0.32 -10.95
C LEU A 343 -24.33 1.11 -11.78
N SER A 344 -23.04 0.83 -11.63
CA SER A 344 -21.93 1.44 -12.35
C SER A 344 -20.67 0.59 -12.18
N ASP A 345 -19.56 1.05 -12.73
CA ASP A 345 -18.23 0.63 -12.24
C ASP A 345 -18.00 1.16 -10.80
N TYR A 346 -16.91 0.73 -10.15
CA TYR A 346 -16.50 1.33 -8.89
C TYR A 346 -16.31 2.85 -9.06
N PRO A 347 -16.89 3.68 -8.20
CA PRO A 347 -16.72 5.14 -8.26
C PRO A 347 -15.28 5.60 -8.07
N GLU A 348 -14.45 4.72 -7.55
CA GLU A 348 -13.02 4.92 -7.35
C GLU A 348 -12.22 3.75 -7.91
N PRO A 349 -10.99 3.99 -8.41
CA PRO A 349 -10.12 2.91 -8.85
C PRO A 349 -9.87 1.88 -7.77
N VAL A 350 -9.88 0.62 -8.12
CA VAL A 350 -9.58 -0.51 -7.23
C VAL A 350 -8.08 -0.72 -7.06
N GLY A 351 -7.66 -1.30 -5.94
CA GLY A 351 -6.28 -1.67 -5.69
C GLY A 351 -5.47 -0.61 -4.96
N VAL A 352 -4.19 -0.48 -5.30
CA VAL A 352 -3.20 0.30 -4.54
C VAL A 352 -3.60 1.76 -4.39
N SER A 353 -3.33 2.34 -3.20
CA SER A 353 -3.63 3.74 -2.89
C SER A 353 -2.84 4.70 -3.75
N PHE A 354 -3.51 5.76 -4.20
CA PHE A 354 -2.88 6.93 -4.81
C PHE A 354 -2.97 8.09 -3.83
N TRP A 355 -1.84 8.58 -3.37
CA TRP A 355 -1.72 9.62 -2.34
C TRP A 355 -2.23 11.01 -2.76
N GLU A 356 -2.30 11.27 -4.06
CA GLU A 356 -2.89 12.48 -4.61
C GLU A 356 -4.42 12.52 -4.60
N ARG A 357 -5.08 11.43 -4.24
CA ARG A 357 -6.54 11.37 -4.17
C ARG A 357 -7.04 11.84 -2.81
N ASN A 358 -8.00 12.73 -2.82
CA ASN A 358 -8.76 13.08 -1.63
C ASN A 358 -9.88 12.03 -1.45
N THR A 359 -9.57 10.99 -0.69
CA THR A 359 -10.48 9.86 -0.46
C THR A 359 -11.22 9.93 0.87
N TYR A 360 -11.22 11.09 1.51
CA TYR A 360 -11.85 11.30 2.81
C TYR A 360 -13.23 11.90 2.72
N ASP A 361 -13.63 12.42 1.55
CA ASP A 361 -14.95 13.01 1.34
C ASP A 361 -15.83 12.06 0.54
N ILE A 362 -16.41 11.10 1.27
CA ILE A 362 -17.31 10.08 0.72
C ILE A 362 -18.59 10.71 0.18
N ASP A 363 -19.06 11.78 0.81
CA ASP A 363 -20.27 12.48 0.39
C ASP A 363 -20.05 13.16 -0.97
N GLU A 364 -18.88 13.74 -1.23
CA GLU A 364 -18.51 14.29 -2.53
C GLU A 364 -18.50 13.21 -3.62
N ILE A 365 -17.92 12.04 -3.33
CA ILE A 365 -17.90 10.90 -4.26
C ILE A 365 -19.33 10.43 -4.57
N PHE A 366 -20.18 10.34 -3.56
CA PHE A 366 -21.58 9.96 -3.73
C PHE A 366 -22.39 11.00 -4.53
N ASP A 367 -22.18 12.27 -4.23
CA ASP A 367 -22.86 13.36 -4.92
C ASP A 367 -22.51 13.42 -6.41
N ASP A 368 -21.24 13.21 -6.77
CA ASP A 368 -20.78 13.16 -8.15
C ASP A 368 -21.29 11.90 -8.85
N TRP A 369 -21.15 10.73 -8.21
CA TRP A 369 -21.69 9.49 -8.74
C TRP A 369 -23.20 9.57 -8.99
N SER A 370 -23.98 10.15 -8.07
CA SER A 370 -25.43 10.23 -8.16
C SER A 370 -25.93 11.13 -9.30
N LYS A 371 -25.14 12.14 -9.68
CA LYS A 371 -25.46 13.00 -10.84
C LYS A 371 -25.33 12.24 -12.16
N ASP A 372 -24.28 11.42 -12.27
CA ASP A 372 -23.97 10.73 -13.53
C ASP A 372 -24.79 9.45 -13.71
N HIS A 373 -25.22 8.81 -12.61
CA HIS A 373 -25.88 7.48 -12.63
C HIS A 373 -27.34 7.51 -12.14
N ALA A 374 -27.98 8.68 -12.14
CA ALA A 374 -29.37 8.83 -11.69
C ALA A 374 -30.35 7.92 -12.45
N ALA A 375 -30.18 7.75 -13.76
CA ALA A 375 -31.03 6.90 -14.60
C ALA A 375 -30.83 5.40 -14.27
N ASP A 376 -29.61 4.97 -14.04
CA ASP A 376 -29.28 3.59 -13.67
C ASP A 376 -29.81 3.26 -12.27
N ALA A 377 -29.67 4.20 -11.33
CA ALA A 377 -30.24 4.08 -10.01
C ALA A 377 -31.77 4.04 -10.03
N GLU A 378 -32.42 4.75 -10.95
CA GLU A 378 -33.87 4.66 -11.14
C GLU A 378 -34.31 3.32 -11.74
N GLN A 379 -33.55 2.80 -12.70
CA GLN A 379 -33.85 1.55 -13.41
C GLN A 379 -33.61 0.30 -12.56
N TYR A 380 -32.49 0.24 -11.84
CA TYR A 380 -32.03 -0.95 -11.12
C TYR A 380 -31.97 -0.76 -9.59
N GLY A 381 -32.13 0.48 -9.12
CA GLY A 381 -31.98 0.80 -7.70
C GLY A 381 -32.98 0.03 -6.84
N TYR A 382 -32.49 -0.55 -5.75
CA TYR A 382 -33.33 -1.21 -4.76
C TYR A 382 -34.08 -0.15 -3.94
N LYS A 383 -35.44 -0.26 -3.91
CA LYS A 383 -36.28 0.55 -3.02
C LYS A 383 -36.84 -0.36 -1.94
N GLU A 384 -36.51 -0.09 -0.68
CA GLU A 384 -37.13 -0.80 0.44
C GLU A 384 -38.66 -0.68 0.36
N GLY A 385 -39.34 -1.82 0.26
CA GLY A 385 -40.81 -1.88 0.23
C GLY A 385 -41.48 -1.72 -1.12
N GLY A 386 -40.72 -1.70 -2.22
CA GLY A 386 -41.26 -1.71 -3.58
C GLY A 386 -41.61 -3.13 -4.06
N GLN A 387 -42.90 -3.39 -4.30
CA GLN A 387 -43.42 -4.53 -5.07
C GLN A 387 -42.99 -4.40 -6.53
#